data_317238023e0cfe6b91e9933add5d80e2
#
_entry.id   317238023e0cfe6b91e9933add5d80e2
#
_cell.length_a   1.000
_cell.length_b   1.000
_cell.length_c   1.000
_cell.angle_alpha   90.00
_cell.angle_beta   90.00
_cell.angle_gamma   90.00
#
_symmetry.space_group_name_H-M   'P 1'
#
loop_
_entity.id
_entity.type
_entity.pdbx_description
1 polymer ?
#
loop_
_entity_poly.entity_id
_entity_poly.type
_entity_poly.pdbx_seq_one_letter_code
_entity_poly.pdbx_strand_id
1 'polypeptide(L)'
;MKMRKATYPDRRGREKQRAPGAAEMAARIRAALHSRANSEKARSGQIFFKEPVILLGVSATDSRNLAREIYEEVKEFWSWREATVLADLLLPDPYLEVKGVAILILGRFVKSAPAAGLLGKAKFWLQAGFCDNWASVDTLCPEVIAPLLTRNPSLLRQVQAWPSSGNRWVKRASAVSLIPLARRGIELKVAYANAGQLFASRDDLIQKANGWLLREAGKTDMKRLEGFLLAHGPAIPRTTIRYAIERFPPAKRKQLLSETK
;
A
#
# COMPACT_ATOMS: atom_id res chain seq x y z
N MET A 1 -30.05 40.53 19.87
CA MET A 1 -29.55 41.22 18.66
C MET A 1 -28.58 40.27 17.95
N LYS A 2 -29.04 39.57 16.90
CA LYS A 2 -28.22 38.54 16.17
C LYS A 2 -27.43 39.26 15.07
N MET A 3 -26.10 39.30 15.22
CA MET A 3 -25.21 39.78 14.15
C MET A 3 -25.26 38.82 12.95
N ARG A 4 -25.78 39.29 11.83
CA ARG A 4 -25.64 38.64 10.52
C ARG A 4 -24.19 38.84 10.04
N LYS A 5 -23.45 37.76 9.86
CA LYS A 5 -22.14 37.78 9.19
C LYS A 5 -22.39 38.06 7.68
N ALA A 6 -21.93 39.22 7.22
CA ALA A 6 -21.97 39.59 5.82
C ALA A 6 -21.00 38.69 5.04
N THR A 7 -21.51 37.97 4.05
CA THR A 7 -20.73 37.28 3.04
C THR A 7 -20.38 38.27 1.92
N TYR A 8 -19.08 38.55 1.71
CA TYR A 8 -18.63 39.35 0.56
C TYR A 8 -18.45 38.43 -0.64
N PRO A 9 -19.05 38.73 -1.81
CA PRO A 9 -18.77 37.98 -3.05
C PRO A 9 -17.38 38.33 -3.58
N ASP A 10 -16.70 37.32 -4.12
CA ASP A 10 -15.47 37.50 -4.88
C ASP A 10 -15.76 38.28 -6.19
N ARG A 11 -14.73 38.90 -6.79
CA ARG A 11 -14.81 39.75 -7.97
C ARG A 11 -15.41 39.10 -9.24
N ARG A 12 -15.83 37.82 -9.19
CA ARG A 12 -16.44 37.05 -10.30
C ARG A 12 -17.84 36.51 -10.01
N GLY A 13 -18.49 36.93 -8.90
CA GLY A 13 -19.89 36.59 -8.65
C GLY A 13 -20.19 35.09 -8.46
N ARG A 14 -19.18 34.25 -8.22
CA ARG A 14 -19.41 32.83 -7.88
C ARG A 14 -19.55 32.69 -6.37
N GLU A 15 -20.69 32.19 -5.91
CA GLU A 15 -20.79 31.71 -4.53
C GLU A 15 -19.62 30.76 -4.27
N LYS A 16 -18.84 31.06 -3.22
CA LYS A 16 -17.79 30.13 -2.78
C LYS A 16 -18.48 28.83 -2.39
N GLN A 17 -18.45 27.85 -3.29
CA GLN A 17 -18.84 26.49 -2.95
C GLN A 17 -18.04 26.07 -1.71
N ARG A 18 -18.76 25.74 -0.65
CA ARG A 18 -18.13 25.25 0.60
C ARG A 18 -17.43 23.93 0.24
N ALA A 19 -16.13 23.89 0.47
CA ALA A 19 -15.38 22.64 0.31
C ALA A 19 -16.03 21.52 1.17
N PRO A 20 -16.32 20.36 0.61
CA PRO A 20 -16.88 19.25 1.36
C PRO A 20 -15.90 18.80 2.44
N GLY A 21 -16.40 18.56 3.65
CA GLY A 21 -15.59 18.09 4.77
C GLY A 21 -15.21 16.60 4.63
N ALA A 22 -14.11 16.16 5.25
CA ALA A 22 -13.68 14.76 5.19
C ALA A 22 -14.75 13.79 5.73
N ALA A 23 -15.50 14.16 6.75
CA ALA A 23 -16.59 13.34 7.30
C ALA A 23 -17.78 13.19 6.33
N GLU A 24 -18.14 14.28 5.64
CA GLU A 24 -19.15 14.26 4.59
C GLU A 24 -18.73 13.34 3.43
N MET A 25 -17.47 13.47 2.98
CA MET A 25 -16.93 12.61 1.92
C MET A 25 -16.82 11.15 2.35
N ALA A 26 -16.48 10.87 3.61
CA ALA A 26 -16.47 9.52 4.14
C ALA A 26 -17.86 8.87 4.08
N ALA A 27 -18.92 9.60 4.45
CA ALA A 27 -20.29 9.12 4.35
C ALA A 27 -20.71 8.86 2.88
N ARG A 28 -20.37 9.77 1.96
CA ARG A 28 -20.65 9.63 0.53
C ARG A 28 -19.91 8.44 -0.10
N ILE A 29 -18.65 8.23 0.23
CA ILE A 29 -17.85 7.07 -0.24
C ILE A 29 -18.49 5.77 0.21
N ARG A 30 -18.86 5.65 1.49
CA ARG A 30 -19.57 4.45 2.00
C ARG A 30 -20.86 4.21 1.24
N ALA A 31 -21.71 5.22 1.12
CA ALA A 31 -22.98 5.11 0.40
C ALA A 31 -22.78 4.70 -1.08
N ALA A 32 -21.81 5.31 -1.76
CA ALA A 32 -21.49 5.00 -3.15
C ALA A 32 -20.95 3.57 -3.35
N LEU A 33 -20.18 3.04 -2.41
CA LEU A 33 -19.70 1.66 -2.46
C LEU A 33 -20.80 0.67 -2.11
N HIS A 34 -21.61 0.96 -1.10
CA HIS A 34 -22.78 0.12 -0.74
C HIS A 34 -23.81 0.03 -1.87
N SER A 35 -24.09 1.10 -2.58
CA SER A 35 -25.02 1.09 -3.73
C SER A 35 -24.53 0.24 -4.91
N ARG A 36 -23.21 -0.04 -4.98
CA ARG A 36 -22.56 -0.87 -5.99
C ARG A 36 -22.25 -2.29 -5.49
N ALA A 37 -22.68 -2.63 -4.26
CA ALA A 37 -22.38 -3.92 -3.65
C ALA A 37 -22.94 -5.09 -4.46
N ASN A 38 -22.16 -6.19 -4.51
CA ASN A 38 -22.54 -7.42 -5.20
C ASN A 38 -22.15 -8.63 -4.36
N SER A 39 -23.12 -9.30 -3.78
CA SER A 39 -22.89 -10.41 -2.85
C SER A 39 -22.25 -11.63 -3.50
N GLU A 40 -22.48 -11.89 -4.78
CA GLU A 40 -21.85 -12.97 -5.52
C GLU A 40 -20.37 -12.71 -5.75
N LYS A 41 -20.03 -11.48 -6.20
CA LYS A 41 -18.64 -11.06 -6.33
C LYS A 41 -17.91 -11.01 -4.98
N ALA A 42 -18.59 -10.61 -3.91
CA ALA A 42 -18.03 -10.63 -2.56
C ALA A 42 -17.65 -12.07 -2.14
N ARG A 43 -18.56 -13.03 -2.34
CA ARG A 43 -18.30 -14.45 -2.04
C ARG A 43 -17.16 -15.02 -2.89
N SER A 44 -17.16 -14.77 -4.19
CA SER A 44 -16.08 -15.24 -5.07
C SER A 44 -14.74 -14.54 -4.79
N GLY A 45 -14.75 -13.29 -4.33
CA GLY A 45 -13.55 -12.57 -3.91
C GLY A 45 -12.88 -13.17 -2.66
N GLN A 46 -13.65 -13.80 -1.75
CA GLN A 46 -13.12 -14.39 -0.52
C GLN A 46 -12.10 -15.51 -0.79
N ILE A 47 -12.17 -16.22 -1.92
CA ILE A 47 -11.24 -17.31 -2.25
C ILE A 47 -9.76 -16.86 -2.33
N PHE A 48 -9.51 -15.57 -2.57
CA PHE A 48 -8.15 -15.00 -2.61
C PHE A 48 -7.56 -14.75 -1.22
N PHE A 49 -8.36 -14.88 -0.16
CA PHE A 49 -7.94 -14.64 1.21
C PHE A 49 -8.05 -15.92 2.03
N LYS A 50 -6.97 -16.24 2.76
CA LYS A 50 -6.96 -17.37 3.70
C LYS A 50 -7.76 -17.07 4.98
N GLU A 51 -7.69 -15.80 5.41
CA GLU A 51 -8.45 -15.30 6.55
C GLU A 51 -9.73 -14.60 6.06
N PRO A 52 -10.81 -14.59 6.85
CA PRO A 52 -12.04 -13.88 6.50
C PRO A 52 -11.76 -12.37 6.25
N VAL A 53 -12.21 -11.88 5.11
CA VAL A 53 -12.18 -10.44 4.76
C VAL A 53 -13.58 -10.01 4.36
N ILE A 54 -14.05 -8.89 4.87
CA ILE A 54 -15.38 -8.40 4.55
C ILE A 54 -15.31 -7.59 3.25
N LEU A 55 -16.04 -8.03 2.25
CA LEU A 55 -16.08 -7.46 0.91
C LEU A 55 -17.49 -6.97 0.56
N LEU A 56 -17.58 -5.85 -0.11
CA LEU A 56 -18.80 -5.39 -0.79
C LEU A 56 -18.97 -6.05 -2.17
N GLY A 57 -17.89 -6.56 -2.75
CA GLY A 57 -17.88 -7.11 -4.10
C GLY A 57 -17.85 -6.04 -5.19
N VAL A 58 -17.36 -4.85 -4.88
CA VAL A 58 -17.11 -3.78 -5.84
C VAL A 58 -15.77 -4.04 -6.53
N SER A 59 -15.73 -3.93 -7.86
CA SER A 59 -14.49 -4.20 -8.59
C SER A 59 -13.38 -3.20 -8.25
N ALA A 60 -12.11 -3.64 -8.40
CA ALA A 60 -10.96 -2.76 -8.24
C ALA A 60 -10.99 -1.58 -9.22
N THR A 61 -11.56 -1.75 -10.41
CA THR A 61 -11.75 -0.68 -11.40
C THR A 61 -12.74 0.35 -10.90
N ASP A 62 -13.90 -0.07 -10.40
CA ASP A 62 -14.93 0.83 -9.89
C ASP A 62 -14.45 1.58 -8.65
N SER A 63 -13.71 0.91 -7.77
CA SER A 63 -13.07 1.54 -6.59
C SER A 63 -12.06 2.62 -7.01
N ARG A 64 -11.23 2.36 -8.03
CA ARG A 64 -10.29 3.36 -8.57
C ARG A 64 -11.00 4.52 -9.26
N ASN A 65 -12.09 4.26 -9.98
CA ASN A 65 -12.90 5.29 -10.62
C ASN A 65 -13.52 6.19 -9.56
N LEU A 66 -14.14 5.62 -8.53
CA LEU A 66 -14.70 6.40 -7.43
C LEU A 66 -13.63 7.26 -6.74
N ALA A 67 -12.46 6.69 -6.44
CA ALA A 67 -11.35 7.44 -5.83
C ALA A 67 -10.90 8.61 -6.72
N ARG A 68 -10.90 8.43 -8.05
CA ARG A 68 -10.57 9.50 -9.01
C ARG A 68 -11.65 10.57 -9.03
N GLU A 69 -12.93 10.21 -9.09
CA GLU A 69 -14.06 11.14 -9.07
C GLU A 69 -14.03 12.02 -7.82
N ILE A 70 -13.85 11.40 -6.65
CA ILE A 70 -13.75 12.12 -5.38
C ILE A 70 -12.51 13.05 -5.38
N TYR A 71 -11.35 12.58 -5.85
CA TYR A 71 -10.16 13.41 -5.93
C TYR A 71 -10.40 14.64 -6.84
N GLU A 72 -10.97 14.48 -8.02
CA GLU A 72 -11.25 15.59 -8.94
C GLU A 72 -12.18 16.64 -8.30
N GLU A 73 -13.15 16.22 -7.49
CA GLU A 73 -14.05 17.10 -6.78
C GLU A 73 -13.35 17.92 -5.68
N VAL A 74 -12.38 17.31 -4.95
CA VAL A 74 -11.79 17.93 -3.76
C VAL A 74 -10.41 18.52 -3.96
N LYS A 75 -9.70 18.23 -5.06
CA LYS A 75 -8.28 18.56 -5.26
C LYS A 75 -7.95 20.05 -5.13
N GLU A 76 -8.88 20.95 -5.48
CA GLU A 76 -8.69 22.41 -5.39
C GLU A 76 -8.92 22.95 -3.96
N PHE A 77 -9.53 22.15 -3.07
CA PHE A 77 -9.91 22.57 -1.73
C PHE A 77 -9.15 21.84 -0.63
N TRP A 78 -8.72 20.58 -0.92
CA TRP A 78 -8.05 19.73 0.06
C TRP A 78 -6.54 19.78 -0.06
N SER A 79 -5.90 19.60 1.08
CA SER A 79 -4.50 19.27 1.20
C SER A 79 -4.33 17.80 1.64
N TRP A 80 -3.09 17.39 1.84
CA TRP A 80 -2.77 16.10 2.47
C TRP A 80 -3.42 15.94 3.86
N ARG A 81 -3.74 17.05 4.57
CA ARG A 81 -4.36 17.01 5.90
C ARG A 81 -5.78 16.46 5.83
N GLU A 82 -6.63 17.01 4.97
CA GLU A 82 -8.00 16.56 4.79
C GLU A 82 -8.04 15.11 4.25
N ALA A 83 -7.13 14.77 3.34
CA ALA A 83 -6.99 13.41 2.84
C ALA A 83 -6.54 12.42 3.93
N THR A 84 -5.68 12.85 4.86
CA THR A 84 -5.28 12.01 6.01
C THR A 84 -6.43 11.84 7.00
N VAL A 85 -7.21 12.89 7.26
CA VAL A 85 -8.43 12.80 8.10
C VAL A 85 -9.44 11.84 7.46
N LEU A 86 -9.63 11.90 6.14
CA LEU A 86 -10.48 10.95 5.42
C LEU A 86 -9.97 9.51 5.61
N ALA A 87 -8.66 9.28 5.47
CA ALA A 87 -8.07 7.96 5.67
C ALA A 87 -8.28 7.46 7.12
N ASP A 88 -8.11 8.32 8.13
CA ASP A 88 -8.39 7.99 9.53
C ASP A 88 -9.86 7.57 9.77
N LEU A 89 -10.80 8.16 9.04
CA LEU A 89 -12.22 7.85 9.16
C LEU A 89 -12.62 6.55 8.42
N LEU A 90 -11.91 6.20 7.36
CA LEU A 90 -12.30 5.08 6.47
C LEU A 90 -11.44 3.82 6.66
N LEU A 91 -10.20 3.92 7.10
CA LEU A 91 -9.34 2.73 7.30
C LEU A 91 -9.83 1.80 8.41
N PRO A 92 -10.49 2.27 9.51
CA PRO A 92 -11.12 1.37 10.48
C PRO A 92 -12.37 0.63 9.97
N ASP A 93 -12.89 1.01 8.78
CA ASP A 93 -14.09 0.40 8.20
C ASP A 93 -13.88 -1.11 7.98
N PRO A 94 -14.90 -1.97 8.21
CA PRO A 94 -14.75 -3.41 8.01
C PRO A 94 -14.56 -3.81 6.54
N TYR A 95 -15.07 -3.02 5.60
CA TYR A 95 -15.07 -3.36 4.18
C TYR A 95 -13.74 -2.99 3.48
N LEU A 96 -13.15 -3.97 2.80
CA LEU A 96 -11.88 -3.80 2.10
C LEU A 96 -11.90 -2.67 1.05
N GLU A 97 -13.00 -2.58 0.28
CA GLU A 97 -13.14 -1.57 -0.77
C GLU A 97 -13.16 -0.15 -0.21
N VAL A 98 -13.75 0.06 0.98
CA VAL A 98 -13.77 1.35 1.67
C VAL A 98 -12.35 1.76 2.06
N LYS A 99 -11.58 0.84 2.67
CA LYS A 99 -10.16 1.04 2.98
C LYS A 99 -9.35 1.38 1.71
N GLY A 100 -9.60 0.61 0.63
CA GLY A 100 -8.90 0.80 -0.65
C GLY A 100 -9.12 2.17 -1.26
N VAL A 101 -10.37 2.65 -1.31
CA VAL A 101 -10.71 3.99 -1.82
C VAL A 101 -10.03 5.10 -1.01
N ALA A 102 -10.02 4.97 0.32
CA ALA A 102 -9.35 5.92 1.20
C ALA A 102 -7.85 6.03 0.90
N ILE A 103 -7.16 4.89 0.75
CA ILE A 103 -5.74 4.84 0.43
C ILE A 103 -5.46 5.46 -0.96
N LEU A 104 -6.29 5.15 -1.96
CA LEU A 104 -6.15 5.67 -3.32
C LEU A 104 -6.31 7.20 -3.38
N ILE A 105 -7.25 7.76 -2.61
CA ILE A 105 -7.43 9.22 -2.51
C ILE A 105 -6.23 9.84 -1.82
N LEU A 106 -5.81 9.32 -0.65
CA LEU A 106 -4.64 9.83 0.08
C LEU A 106 -3.38 9.80 -0.80
N GLY A 107 -3.17 8.74 -1.57
CA GLY A 107 -2.03 8.58 -2.48
C GLY A 107 -1.86 9.76 -3.44
N ARG A 108 -2.96 10.40 -3.87
CA ARG A 108 -2.91 11.56 -4.76
C ARG A 108 -2.41 12.84 -4.08
N PHE A 109 -2.50 12.92 -2.76
CA PHE A 109 -2.04 14.07 -1.95
C PHE A 109 -0.66 13.88 -1.31
N VAL A 110 -0.05 12.68 -1.46
CA VAL A 110 1.22 12.33 -0.79
C VAL A 110 2.36 13.29 -1.13
N LYS A 111 2.37 13.84 -2.36
CA LYS A 111 3.46 14.71 -2.83
C LYS A 111 3.67 15.96 -1.96
N SER A 112 2.63 16.50 -1.36
CA SER A 112 2.67 17.71 -0.51
C SER A 112 2.76 17.39 0.99
N ALA A 113 2.65 16.12 1.39
CA ALA A 113 2.65 15.72 2.79
C ALA A 113 4.06 15.75 3.42
N PRO A 114 4.17 16.07 4.73
CA PRO A 114 5.41 15.90 5.48
C PRO A 114 5.76 14.41 5.59
N ALA A 115 6.82 14.00 4.90
CA ALA A 115 7.08 12.60 4.63
C ALA A 115 7.27 11.74 5.88
N ALA A 116 8.02 12.23 6.88
CA ALA A 116 8.26 11.49 8.12
C ALA A 116 6.96 11.31 8.93
N GLY A 117 6.14 12.36 9.02
CA GLY A 117 4.86 12.32 9.74
C GLY A 117 3.87 11.34 9.10
N LEU A 118 3.74 11.37 7.77
CA LEU A 118 2.82 10.47 7.07
C LEU A 118 3.34 9.02 7.06
N LEU A 119 4.66 8.80 7.02
CA LEU A 119 5.23 7.46 7.18
C LEU A 119 4.95 6.88 8.57
N GLY A 120 5.09 7.70 9.63
CA GLY A 120 4.71 7.32 10.99
C GLY A 120 3.23 6.96 11.10
N LYS A 121 2.37 7.74 10.45
CA LYS A 121 0.92 7.49 10.40
C LYS A 121 0.59 6.18 9.67
N ALA A 122 1.22 5.94 8.52
CA ALA A 122 1.06 4.67 7.78
C ALA A 122 1.50 3.46 8.62
N LYS A 123 2.61 3.56 9.36
CA LYS A 123 3.04 2.52 10.30
C LYS A 123 2.00 2.31 11.41
N PHE A 124 1.45 3.38 11.95
CA PHE A 124 0.38 3.29 12.95
C PHE A 124 -0.84 2.53 12.42
N TRP A 125 -1.33 2.82 11.20
CA TRP A 125 -2.47 2.12 10.61
C TRP A 125 -2.22 0.60 10.44
N LEU A 126 -0.99 0.22 10.09
CA LEU A 126 -0.57 -1.19 10.04
C LEU A 126 -0.58 -1.84 11.44
N GLN A 127 -0.07 -1.14 12.45
CA GLN A 127 0.01 -1.64 13.82
C GLN A 127 -1.34 -1.72 14.50
N ALA A 128 -2.23 -0.76 14.23
CA ALA A 128 -3.60 -0.72 14.76
C ALA A 128 -4.55 -1.74 14.10
N GLY A 129 -4.09 -2.47 13.07
CA GLY A 129 -4.93 -3.42 12.34
C GLY A 129 -5.93 -2.77 11.39
N PHE A 130 -5.74 -1.49 11.03
CA PHE A 130 -6.60 -0.83 10.04
C PHE A 130 -6.30 -1.32 8.61
N CYS A 131 -5.04 -1.70 8.36
CA CYS A 131 -4.63 -2.44 7.16
C CYS A 131 -4.25 -3.87 7.58
N ASP A 132 -5.24 -4.74 7.70
CA ASP A 132 -5.19 -6.05 8.37
C ASP A 132 -5.21 -7.24 7.40
N ASN A 133 -4.98 -6.99 6.12
CA ASN A 133 -4.90 -8.01 5.08
C ASN A 133 -3.90 -7.62 3.99
N TRP A 134 -3.49 -8.60 3.18
CA TRP A 134 -2.47 -8.37 2.14
C TRP A 134 -2.91 -7.33 1.11
N ALA A 135 -4.19 -7.25 0.75
CA ALA A 135 -4.66 -6.34 -0.28
C ALA A 135 -4.60 -4.87 0.17
N SER A 136 -4.98 -4.57 1.43
CA SER A 136 -4.86 -3.21 1.98
C SER A 136 -3.40 -2.78 2.13
N VAL A 137 -2.50 -3.69 2.57
CA VAL A 137 -1.06 -3.41 2.67
C VAL A 137 -0.46 -3.18 1.29
N ASP A 138 -0.81 -4.02 0.29
CA ASP A 138 -0.30 -3.95 -1.08
C ASP A 138 -0.86 -2.75 -1.85
N THR A 139 -1.93 -2.12 -1.35
CA THR A 139 -2.42 -0.82 -1.83
C THR A 139 -1.70 0.33 -1.10
N LEU A 140 -1.59 0.28 0.24
CA LEU A 140 -0.96 1.34 1.04
C LEU A 140 0.51 1.56 0.67
N CYS A 141 1.25 0.48 0.44
CA CYS A 141 2.68 0.56 0.19
C CYS A 141 3.02 1.31 -1.11
N PRO A 142 2.50 0.96 -2.31
CA PRO A 142 2.83 1.67 -3.54
C PRO A 142 2.18 3.05 -3.64
N GLU A 143 0.97 3.24 -3.09
CA GLU A 143 0.24 4.51 -3.22
C GLU A 143 0.73 5.58 -2.23
N VAL A 144 1.15 5.17 -1.03
CA VAL A 144 1.51 6.12 0.03
C VAL A 144 2.97 5.98 0.44
N ILE A 145 3.43 4.78 0.87
CA ILE A 145 4.74 4.63 1.49
C ILE A 145 5.88 4.80 0.47
N ALA A 146 5.83 4.10 -0.66
CA ALA A 146 6.90 4.15 -1.65
C ALA A 146 7.15 5.55 -2.23
N PRO A 147 6.13 6.40 -2.54
CA PRO A 147 6.34 7.79 -2.91
C PRO A 147 7.04 8.64 -1.83
N LEU A 148 6.74 8.39 -0.54
CA LEU A 148 7.43 9.06 0.57
C LEU A 148 8.91 8.69 0.61
N LEU A 149 9.24 7.40 0.48
CA LEU A 149 10.61 6.89 0.47
C LEU A 149 11.39 7.39 -0.74
N THR A 150 10.76 7.43 -1.92
CA THR A 150 11.39 7.93 -3.15
C THR A 150 11.78 9.41 -3.02
N ARG A 151 10.90 10.23 -2.42
CA ARG A 151 11.13 11.65 -2.23
C ARG A 151 12.09 11.96 -1.09
N ASN A 152 12.16 11.08 -0.08
CA ASN A 152 12.96 11.25 1.14
C ASN A 152 13.71 9.96 1.47
N PRO A 153 14.85 9.68 0.80
CA PRO A 153 15.61 8.45 1.00
C PRO A 153 16.12 8.24 2.45
N SER A 154 16.27 9.31 3.24
CA SER A 154 16.64 9.21 4.66
C SER A 154 15.65 8.39 5.49
N LEU A 155 14.37 8.30 5.06
CA LEU A 155 13.33 7.51 5.71
C LEU A 155 13.51 5.99 5.52
N LEU A 156 14.34 5.57 4.57
CA LEU A 156 14.63 4.15 4.36
C LEU A 156 15.18 3.47 5.61
N ARG A 157 15.94 4.20 6.44
CA ARG A 157 16.42 3.68 7.73
C ARG A 157 15.30 3.22 8.67
N GLN A 158 14.15 3.92 8.64
CA GLN A 158 12.98 3.52 9.43
C GLN A 158 12.39 2.22 8.89
N VAL A 159 12.28 2.08 7.57
CA VAL A 159 11.73 0.87 6.92
C VAL A 159 12.66 -0.33 7.05
N GLN A 160 13.97 -0.12 7.15
CA GLN A 160 14.97 -1.16 7.44
C GLN A 160 14.79 -1.82 8.81
N ALA A 161 14.15 -1.15 9.76
CA ALA A 161 13.83 -1.73 11.07
C ALA A 161 12.51 -2.52 11.07
N TRP A 162 11.69 -2.44 10.03
CA TRP A 162 10.37 -3.07 10.00
C TRP A 162 10.38 -4.60 9.85
N PRO A 163 11.37 -5.26 9.22
CA PRO A 163 11.48 -6.73 9.22
C PRO A 163 11.50 -7.36 10.61
N SER A 164 12.04 -6.64 11.61
CA SER A 164 12.10 -7.11 13.01
C SER A 164 10.84 -6.80 13.83
N SER A 165 9.82 -6.16 13.24
CA SER A 165 8.57 -5.83 13.94
C SER A 165 7.85 -7.08 14.43
N GLY A 166 7.19 -7.03 15.60
CA GLY A 166 6.25 -8.06 16.04
C GLY A 166 4.96 -8.12 15.21
N ASN A 167 4.60 -7.03 14.50
CA ASN A 167 3.39 -6.96 13.70
C ASN A 167 3.62 -7.50 12.28
N ARG A 168 2.79 -8.49 11.85
CA ARG A 168 2.93 -9.14 10.53
C ARG A 168 2.77 -8.18 9.34
N TRP A 169 1.90 -7.19 9.47
CA TRP A 169 1.62 -6.24 8.39
C TRP A 169 2.72 -5.20 8.22
N VAL A 170 3.35 -4.78 9.31
CA VAL A 170 4.57 -3.97 9.26
C VAL A 170 5.72 -4.76 8.63
N LYS A 171 5.88 -6.06 8.99
CA LYS A 171 6.86 -6.94 8.32
C LYS A 171 6.58 -7.06 6.82
N ARG A 172 5.31 -7.28 6.41
CA ARG A 172 4.95 -7.33 5.00
C ARG A 172 5.25 -6.01 4.29
N ALA A 173 4.88 -4.89 4.90
CA ALA A 173 5.12 -3.55 4.36
C ALA A 173 6.61 -3.24 4.19
N SER A 174 7.52 -3.83 5.00
CA SER A 174 8.97 -3.66 4.83
C SER A 174 9.51 -4.18 3.51
N ALA A 175 8.82 -5.17 2.91
CA ALA A 175 9.14 -5.66 1.58
C ALA A 175 8.34 -4.90 0.51
N VAL A 176 7.01 -4.82 0.66
CA VAL A 176 6.12 -4.31 -0.40
C VAL A 176 6.36 -2.83 -0.70
N SER A 177 6.71 -2.01 0.30
CA SER A 177 7.02 -0.59 0.10
C SER A 177 8.30 -0.34 -0.72
N LEU A 178 9.21 -1.31 -0.76
CA LEU A 178 10.45 -1.22 -1.54
C LEU A 178 10.29 -1.73 -2.98
N ILE A 179 9.20 -2.44 -3.31
CA ILE A 179 8.98 -3.01 -4.64
C ILE A 179 9.00 -1.95 -5.76
N PRO A 180 8.30 -0.79 -5.64
CA PRO A 180 8.35 0.23 -6.68
C PRO A 180 9.76 0.83 -6.91
N LEU A 181 10.57 0.91 -5.85
CA LEU A 181 11.96 1.37 -5.92
C LEU A 181 12.84 0.30 -6.59
N ALA A 182 12.76 -0.94 -6.08
CA ALA A 182 13.56 -2.06 -6.57
C ALA A 182 13.31 -2.34 -8.06
N ARG A 183 12.04 -2.26 -8.52
CA ARG A 183 11.66 -2.38 -9.93
C ARG A 183 12.38 -1.39 -10.85
N ARG A 184 12.77 -0.24 -10.32
CA ARG A 184 13.50 0.83 -11.02
C ARG A 184 15.01 0.78 -10.79
N GLY A 185 15.52 -0.23 -10.08
CA GLY A 185 16.93 -0.34 -9.69
C GLY A 185 17.36 0.65 -8.59
N ILE A 186 16.39 1.28 -7.91
CA ILE A 186 16.64 2.26 -6.86
C ILE A 186 16.72 1.54 -5.52
N GLU A 187 17.72 1.91 -4.69
CA GLU A 187 17.89 1.40 -3.31
C GLU A 187 17.95 -0.13 -3.19
N LEU A 188 18.52 -0.81 -4.19
CA LEU A 188 18.63 -2.27 -4.19
C LEU A 188 19.37 -2.81 -2.96
N LYS A 189 20.36 -2.05 -2.42
CA LYS A 189 21.06 -2.44 -1.19
C LYS A 189 20.10 -2.61 -0.02
N VAL A 190 19.17 -1.67 0.15
CA VAL A 190 18.14 -1.72 1.19
C VAL A 190 17.15 -2.85 0.93
N ALA A 191 16.73 -3.05 -0.33
CA ALA A 191 15.83 -4.12 -0.71
C ALA A 191 16.40 -5.50 -0.36
N TYR A 192 17.65 -5.78 -0.72
CA TYR A 192 18.31 -7.04 -0.39
C TYR A 192 18.55 -7.21 1.11
N ALA A 193 18.91 -6.14 1.84
CA ALA A 193 19.09 -6.19 3.29
C ALA A 193 17.78 -6.56 4.01
N ASN A 194 16.65 -5.92 3.65
CA ASN A 194 15.34 -6.26 4.20
C ASN A 194 14.94 -7.69 3.83
N ALA A 195 15.19 -8.10 2.58
CA ALA A 195 14.88 -9.45 2.12
C ALA A 195 15.62 -10.51 2.96
N GLY A 196 16.90 -10.33 3.24
CA GLY A 196 17.67 -11.23 4.09
C GLY A 196 17.11 -11.37 5.49
N GLN A 197 16.73 -10.25 6.13
CA GLN A 197 16.11 -10.27 7.46
C GLN A 197 14.76 -11.02 7.47
N LEU A 198 14.00 -10.98 6.38
CA LEU A 198 12.69 -11.64 6.29
C LEU A 198 12.79 -13.16 6.04
N PHE A 199 13.97 -13.73 5.78
CA PHE A 199 14.12 -15.18 5.60
C PHE A 199 13.74 -15.99 6.85
N ALA A 200 13.91 -15.42 8.04
CA ALA A 200 13.50 -16.04 9.29
C ALA A 200 11.96 -16.14 9.46
N SER A 201 11.17 -15.47 8.60
CA SER A 201 9.71 -15.49 8.74
C SER A 201 9.10 -16.81 8.27
N ARG A 202 8.24 -17.40 9.10
CA ARG A 202 7.42 -18.58 8.77
C ARG A 202 6.06 -18.22 8.16
N ASP A 203 5.71 -16.94 8.10
CA ASP A 203 4.45 -16.46 7.54
C ASP A 203 4.50 -16.50 6.00
N ASP A 204 3.58 -17.26 5.40
CA ASP A 204 3.48 -17.44 3.94
C ASP A 204 3.27 -16.11 3.19
N LEU A 205 2.47 -15.19 3.74
CA LEU A 205 2.23 -13.89 3.13
C LEU A 205 3.49 -12.99 3.15
N ILE A 206 4.32 -13.13 4.18
CA ILE A 206 5.60 -12.41 4.25
C ILE A 206 6.60 -13.04 3.28
N GLN A 207 6.68 -14.38 3.23
CA GLN A 207 7.55 -15.10 2.30
C GLN A 207 7.23 -14.77 0.82
N LYS A 208 5.93 -14.67 0.46
CA LYS A 208 5.48 -14.26 -0.87
C LYS A 208 5.87 -12.81 -1.17
N ALA A 209 5.65 -11.88 -0.25
CA ALA A 209 6.03 -10.48 -0.41
C ALA A 209 7.54 -10.33 -0.58
N ASN A 210 8.33 -11.08 0.18
CA ASN A 210 9.79 -11.09 0.08
C ASN A 210 10.27 -11.63 -1.27
N GLY A 211 9.69 -12.73 -1.73
CA GLY A 211 9.99 -13.27 -3.06
C GLY A 211 9.58 -12.32 -4.19
N TRP A 212 8.47 -11.59 -4.03
CA TRP A 212 8.07 -10.55 -4.97
C TRP A 212 9.07 -9.40 -5.01
N LEU A 213 9.53 -8.89 -3.85
CA LEU A 213 10.56 -7.86 -3.77
C LEU A 213 11.84 -8.29 -4.51
N LEU A 214 12.33 -9.51 -4.23
CA LEU A 214 13.53 -10.06 -4.87
C LEU A 214 13.34 -10.21 -6.40
N ARG A 215 12.18 -10.68 -6.85
CA ARG A 215 11.86 -10.78 -8.27
C ARG A 215 11.89 -9.41 -8.97
N GLU A 216 11.33 -8.38 -8.34
CA GLU A 216 11.34 -7.04 -8.92
C GLU A 216 12.74 -6.41 -8.91
N ALA A 217 13.55 -6.68 -7.88
CA ALA A 217 14.97 -6.28 -7.83
C ALA A 217 15.79 -6.96 -8.94
N GLY A 218 15.52 -8.23 -9.22
CA GLY A 218 16.20 -9.00 -10.28
C GLY A 218 15.89 -8.52 -11.70
N LYS A 219 14.83 -7.72 -11.91
CA LYS A 219 14.54 -7.16 -13.25
C LYS A 219 15.63 -6.23 -13.77
N THR A 220 16.31 -5.53 -12.88
CA THR A 220 17.38 -4.58 -13.22
C THR A 220 18.76 -5.21 -13.14
N ASP A 221 18.93 -6.24 -12.30
CA ASP A 221 20.20 -6.95 -12.13
C ASP A 221 19.97 -8.42 -11.73
N MET A 222 19.78 -9.25 -12.74
CA MET A 222 19.51 -10.68 -12.54
C MET A 222 20.73 -11.43 -12.01
N LYS A 223 21.97 -11.01 -12.36
CA LYS A 223 23.19 -11.63 -11.84
C LYS A 223 23.35 -11.37 -10.35
N ARG A 224 23.04 -10.17 -9.90
CA ARG A 224 23.04 -9.82 -8.48
C ARG A 224 22.00 -10.63 -7.71
N LEU A 225 20.79 -10.78 -8.26
CA LEU A 225 19.77 -11.63 -7.65
C LEU A 225 20.26 -13.08 -7.52
N GLU A 226 20.83 -13.65 -8.57
CA GLU A 226 21.39 -15.00 -8.55
C GLU A 226 22.45 -15.16 -7.48
N GLY A 227 23.46 -14.27 -7.45
CA GLY A 227 24.51 -14.28 -6.43
C GLY A 227 23.96 -14.17 -5.01
N PHE A 228 22.95 -13.31 -4.80
CA PHE A 228 22.29 -13.16 -3.51
C PHE A 228 21.57 -14.45 -3.08
N LEU A 229 20.84 -15.10 -3.99
CA LEU A 229 20.15 -16.36 -3.71
C LEU A 229 21.12 -17.50 -3.38
N LEU A 230 22.22 -17.63 -4.12
CA LEU A 230 23.25 -18.64 -3.87
C LEU A 230 23.98 -18.41 -2.54
N ALA A 231 24.29 -17.15 -2.22
CA ALA A 231 24.97 -16.80 -0.97
C ALA A 231 24.12 -17.11 0.29
N HIS A 232 22.81 -17.13 0.19
CA HIS A 232 21.92 -17.43 1.32
C HIS A 232 21.38 -18.87 1.32
N GLY A 233 21.40 -19.55 0.18
CA GLY A 233 21.10 -20.98 0.03
C GLY A 233 19.91 -21.48 0.84
N PRO A 234 20.15 -22.43 1.78
CA PRO A 234 19.10 -23.08 2.57
C PRO A 234 18.35 -22.14 3.53
N ALA A 235 18.90 -20.96 3.86
CA ALA A 235 18.23 -19.99 4.72
C ALA A 235 16.98 -19.37 4.04
N ILE A 236 16.85 -19.49 2.72
CA ILE A 236 15.73 -18.89 1.97
C ILE A 236 14.52 -19.81 2.03
N PRO A 237 13.37 -19.36 2.56
CA PRO A 237 12.14 -20.12 2.52
C PRO A 237 11.74 -20.53 1.09
N ARG A 238 11.28 -21.78 0.91
CA ARG A 238 10.94 -22.33 -0.42
C ARG A 238 9.90 -21.51 -1.19
N THR A 239 8.95 -20.91 -0.47
CA THR A 239 7.99 -19.97 -1.07
C THR A 239 8.71 -18.73 -1.61
N THR A 240 9.60 -18.14 -0.82
CA THR A 240 10.35 -16.94 -1.21
C THR A 240 11.17 -17.17 -2.48
N ILE A 241 11.93 -18.27 -2.53
CA ILE A 241 12.78 -18.53 -3.71
C ILE A 241 11.96 -18.79 -4.97
N ARG A 242 10.85 -19.56 -4.87
CA ARG A 242 9.97 -19.81 -6.03
C ARG A 242 9.43 -18.50 -6.63
N TYR A 243 9.05 -17.55 -5.81
CA TYR A 243 8.60 -16.22 -6.27
C TYR A 243 9.75 -15.40 -6.86
N ALA A 244 10.92 -15.41 -6.20
CA ALA A 244 12.09 -14.64 -6.62
C ALA A 244 12.59 -15.03 -8.01
N ILE A 245 12.61 -16.33 -8.32
CA ILE A 245 13.18 -16.87 -9.57
C ILE A 245 12.19 -16.97 -10.74
N GLU A 246 10.95 -16.51 -10.58
CA GLU A 246 9.88 -16.64 -11.58
C GLU A 246 10.29 -16.14 -12.99
N ARG A 247 11.16 -15.14 -13.05
CA ARG A 247 11.64 -14.53 -14.31
C ARG A 247 12.87 -15.20 -14.91
N PHE A 248 13.50 -16.16 -14.22
CA PHE A 248 14.60 -16.92 -14.78
C PHE A 248 14.11 -17.96 -15.79
N PRO A 249 14.94 -18.32 -16.79
CA PRO A 249 14.66 -19.44 -17.71
C PRO A 249 14.39 -20.74 -16.93
N PRO A 250 13.56 -21.67 -17.48
CA PRO A 250 13.18 -22.89 -16.77
C PRO A 250 14.35 -23.73 -16.25
N ALA A 251 15.40 -23.93 -17.07
CA ALA A 251 16.60 -24.66 -16.66
C ALA A 251 17.31 -23.99 -15.46
N LYS A 252 17.43 -22.66 -15.50
CA LYS A 252 18.06 -21.89 -14.42
C LYS A 252 17.23 -21.91 -13.13
N ARG A 253 15.90 -21.86 -13.23
CA ARG A 253 15.01 -22.04 -12.06
C ARG A 253 15.23 -23.40 -11.39
N LYS A 254 15.32 -24.48 -12.18
CA LYS A 254 15.57 -25.83 -11.67
C LYS A 254 16.93 -25.90 -10.97
N GLN A 255 17.98 -25.34 -11.58
CA GLN A 255 19.32 -25.24 -10.99
C GLN A 255 19.28 -24.51 -9.63
N LEU A 256 18.76 -23.27 -9.60
CA LEU A 256 18.70 -22.46 -8.37
C LEU A 256 17.89 -23.14 -7.26
N LEU A 257 16.78 -23.82 -7.60
CA LEU A 257 16.01 -24.61 -6.63
C LEU A 257 16.80 -25.78 -6.06
N SER A 258 17.74 -26.34 -6.78
CA SER A 258 18.63 -27.42 -6.32
C SER A 258 19.76 -26.89 -5.47
N GLU A 259 20.39 -25.81 -5.89
CA GLU A 259 21.59 -25.24 -5.23
C GLU A 259 21.25 -24.45 -3.93
N THR A 260 19.98 -24.16 -3.71
CA THR A 260 19.48 -23.48 -2.49
C THR A 260 18.70 -24.41 -1.55
N LYS A 261 18.95 -25.72 -1.63
CA LYS A 261 18.36 -26.71 -0.70
C LYS A 261 19.05 -26.75 0.63
#